data_16818d39c9afdc39cdddb37d7c4a17d3
#
_entry.id   16818d39c9afdc39cdddb37d7c4a17d3
#
_cell.length_a   1.000
_cell.length_b   1.000
_cell.length_c   1.000
_cell.angle_alpha   90.00
_cell.angle_beta   90.00
_cell.angle_gamma   90.00
#
_symmetry.space_group_name_H-M   'P 1'
#
loop_
_entity.id
_entity.type
_entity.pdbx_description
1 polymer ?
#
loop_
_entity_poly.entity_id
_entity_poly.type
_entity_poly.pdbx_seq_one_letter_code
_entity_poly.pdbx_strand_id
1 'polypeptide(L)'
;MSGIAAAHNISLAALEAANPQVTNPDLINPGEVLNLTGGTRAPGGPQTGPSPKGAISMGAVTYGRYTGGGDVSAWTTRACETMDLPPAHWVGGYITLCARESSGNPNAINTSDSNAHGPIQSDGHPLHCSRGVAQCIPDTFSSNHVAETSTDIYDPVANIAASMRYVMRRYGVSSDGHDLAVLVQQADPNRPPHGY
;
A
#
# COMPACT_ATOMS: atom_id res chain seq x y z
N MET A 1 -16.32 6.57 0.54
CA MET A 1 -16.89 5.21 0.84
C MET A 1 -16.20 4.49 2.00
N SER A 2 -14.94 4.74 2.34
CA SER A 2 -14.20 4.02 3.40
C SER A 2 -14.90 4.02 4.78
N GLY A 3 -15.39 5.17 5.24
CA GLY A 3 -16.15 5.27 6.50
C GLY A 3 -17.46 4.48 6.50
N ILE A 4 -18.13 4.38 5.35
CA ILE A 4 -19.36 3.60 5.20
C ILE A 4 -19.03 2.11 5.21
N ALA A 5 -17.99 1.69 4.51
CA ALA A 5 -17.50 0.31 4.52
C ALA A 5 -17.18 -0.15 5.94
N ALA A 6 -16.44 0.67 6.69
CA ALA A 6 -16.10 0.39 8.08
C ALA A 6 -17.34 0.30 9.00
N ALA A 7 -18.28 1.23 8.87
CA ALA A 7 -19.52 1.26 9.67
C ALA A 7 -20.41 0.03 9.43
N HIS A 8 -20.36 -0.54 8.24
CA HIS A 8 -21.15 -1.72 7.86
C HIS A 8 -20.36 -3.03 7.82
N ASN A 9 -19.11 -3.02 8.29
CA ASN A 9 -18.24 -4.19 8.38
C ASN A 9 -18.03 -4.92 7.03
N ILE A 10 -17.95 -4.18 5.94
CA ILE A 10 -17.67 -4.65 4.59
C ILE A 10 -16.33 -4.07 4.12
N SER A 11 -15.64 -4.77 3.22
CA SER A 11 -14.40 -4.21 2.66
C SER A 11 -14.72 -3.06 1.69
N LEU A 12 -13.83 -2.05 1.61
CA LEU A 12 -14.00 -0.96 0.66
C LEU A 12 -14.12 -1.48 -0.77
N ALA A 13 -13.26 -2.43 -1.15
CA ALA A 13 -13.31 -3.05 -2.47
C ALA A 13 -14.64 -3.77 -2.76
N ALA A 14 -15.23 -4.45 -1.76
CA ALA A 14 -16.54 -5.07 -1.91
C ALA A 14 -17.66 -4.05 -2.05
N LEU A 15 -17.58 -2.95 -1.30
CA LEU A 15 -18.53 -1.84 -1.42
C LEU A 15 -18.41 -1.15 -2.77
N GLU A 16 -17.21 -0.93 -3.28
CA GLU A 16 -16.96 -0.36 -4.61
C GLU A 16 -17.47 -1.29 -5.72
N ALA A 17 -17.17 -2.59 -5.64
CA ALA A 17 -17.63 -3.58 -6.62
C ALA A 17 -19.16 -3.70 -6.66
N ALA A 18 -19.83 -3.53 -5.51
CA ALA A 18 -21.29 -3.55 -5.42
C ALA A 18 -21.93 -2.24 -5.92
N ASN A 19 -21.14 -1.19 -6.19
CA ASN A 19 -21.61 0.14 -6.57
C ASN A 19 -20.89 0.71 -7.79
N PRO A 20 -20.95 0.05 -8.95
CA PRO A 20 -20.24 0.50 -10.17
C PRO A 20 -20.75 1.84 -10.69
N GLN A 21 -21.92 2.30 -10.23
CA GLN A 21 -22.48 3.62 -10.54
C GLN A 21 -21.72 4.76 -9.86
N VAL A 22 -20.97 4.49 -8.79
CA VAL A 22 -20.15 5.48 -8.08
C VAL A 22 -18.79 5.58 -8.75
N THR A 23 -18.64 6.56 -9.63
CA THR A 23 -17.39 6.76 -10.40
C THR A 23 -16.25 7.33 -9.56
N ASN A 24 -16.54 7.98 -8.44
CA ASN A 24 -15.55 8.48 -7.50
C ASN A 24 -15.90 8.06 -6.06
N PRO A 25 -15.26 7.02 -5.51
CA PRO A 25 -15.53 6.53 -4.16
C PRO A 25 -15.27 7.53 -3.02
N ASP A 26 -14.48 8.57 -3.29
CA ASP A 26 -14.14 9.60 -2.31
C ASP A 26 -15.17 10.74 -2.28
N LEU A 27 -16.06 10.77 -3.29
CA LEU A 27 -17.09 11.81 -3.44
C LEU A 27 -18.49 11.17 -3.43
N ILE A 28 -19.06 10.96 -2.25
CA ILE A 28 -20.43 10.47 -2.06
C ILE A 28 -21.31 11.66 -1.71
N ASN A 29 -22.39 11.83 -2.44
CA ASN A 29 -23.35 12.92 -2.18
C ASN A 29 -24.41 12.49 -1.15
N PRO A 30 -24.89 13.42 -0.29
CA PRO A 30 -26.02 13.14 0.59
C PRO A 30 -27.25 12.71 -0.21
N GLY A 31 -27.83 11.54 0.14
CA GLY A 31 -28.97 10.95 -0.56
C GLY A 31 -28.59 9.92 -1.62
N GLU A 32 -27.32 9.69 -1.89
CA GLU A 32 -26.87 8.62 -2.80
C GLU A 32 -27.10 7.25 -2.18
N VAL A 33 -27.80 6.36 -2.92
CA VAL A 33 -28.12 5.01 -2.46
C VAL A 33 -26.96 4.07 -2.80
N LEU A 34 -26.39 3.45 -1.77
CA LEU A 34 -25.32 2.48 -1.91
C LEU A 34 -25.83 1.07 -1.62
N ASN A 35 -25.44 0.13 -2.46
CA ASN A 35 -25.67 -1.29 -2.24
C ASN A 35 -24.64 -1.82 -1.24
N LEU A 36 -25.10 -2.30 -0.08
CA LEU A 36 -24.25 -2.88 0.97
C LEU A 36 -24.13 -4.42 0.85
N THR A 37 -24.69 -5.03 -0.17
CA THR A 37 -24.72 -6.48 -0.40
C THR A 37 -23.42 -7.02 -1.02
N GLY A 38 -22.29 -6.65 -0.46
CA GLY A 38 -20.99 -7.23 -0.77
C GLY A 38 -20.42 -7.89 0.48
N GLY A 39 -20.70 -9.18 0.66
CA GLY A 39 -20.11 -10.08 1.64
C GLY A 39 -19.71 -9.50 3.00
N THR A 40 -20.39 -9.92 4.06
CA THR A 40 -19.94 -9.69 5.44
C THR A 40 -18.51 -10.18 5.62
N ARG A 41 -17.58 -9.27 5.89
CA ARG A 41 -16.23 -9.62 6.32
C ARG A 41 -16.33 -10.21 7.72
N ALA A 42 -16.15 -11.53 7.84
CA ALA A 42 -15.85 -12.12 9.13
C ALA A 42 -14.53 -11.54 9.66
N PRO A 43 -14.42 -11.19 10.94
CA PRO A 43 -13.16 -10.73 11.52
C PRO A 43 -12.09 -11.83 11.33
N GLY A 44 -11.06 -11.55 10.53
CA GLY A 44 -9.91 -12.45 10.39
C GLY A 44 -10.02 -13.60 9.38
N GLY A 45 -11.00 -13.58 8.45
CA GLY A 45 -11.04 -14.57 7.36
C GLY A 45 -10.00 -14.27 6.27
N PRO A 46 -9.25 -15.29 5.79
CA PRO A 46 -8.31 -15.11 4.70
C PRO A 46 -9.05 -14.68 3.43
N GLN A 47 -8.48 -13.76 2.67
CA GLN A 47 -8.97 -13.42 1.33
C GLN A 47 -8.95 -14.69 0.47
N THR A 48 -10.13 -15.22 0.07
CA THR A 48 -10.27 -16.43 -0.75
C THR A 48 -10.19 -16.12 -2.26
N GLY A 49 -9.34 -15.19 -2.65
CA GLY A 49 -8.80 -15.13 -4.00
C GLY A 49 -7.41 -15.77 -3.98
N PRO A 50 -6.87 -16.30 -5.10
CA PRO A 50 -5.51 -16.79 -5.09
C PRO A 50 -4.60 -15.65 -4.59
N SER A 51 -3.95 -15.88 -3.44
CA SER A 51 -2.96 -14.92 -2.91
C SER A 51 -1.95 -14.64 -4.02
N PRO A 52 -1.56 -13.37 -4.24
CA PRO A 52 -0.51 -13.08 -5.20
C PRO A 52 0.72 -13.94 -4.88
N LYS A 53 1.37 -14.48 -5.90
CA LYS A 53 2.59 -15.26 -5.70
C LYS A 53 3.58 -14.43 -4.88
N GLY A 54 3.87 -14.86 -3.64
CA GLY A 54 4.74 -14.15 -2.72
C GLY A 54 4.06 -13.48 -1.53
N ALA A 55 2.73 -13.34 -1.48
CA ALA A 55 2.05 -12.84 -0.27
C ALA A 55 2.41 -13.70 0.96
N ILE A 56 2.60 -13.05 2.11
CA ILE A 56 2.97 -13.71 3.38
C ILE A 56 1.86 -13.50 4.41
N SER A 57 1.88 -14.29 5.47
CA SER A 57 0.99 -14.07 6.61
C SER A 57 1.43 -12.81 7.39
N MET A 58 0.49 -12.15 8.06
CA MET A 58 0.79 -11.03 8.97
C MET A 58 1.82 -11.40 10.03
N GLY A 59 1.79 -12.61 10.56
CA GLY A 59 2.75 -13.09 11.55
C GLY A 59 4.16 -13.32 11.02
N ALA A 60 4.36 -13.30 9.71
CA ALA A 60 5.68 -13.41 9.09
C ALA A 60 6.34 -12.05 8.84
N VAL A 61 5.61 -10.95 9.02
CA VAL A 61 6.18 -9.59 8.91
C VAL A 61 7.12 -9.34 10.07
N THR A 62 8.33 -8.91 9.77
CA THR A 62 9.33 -8.52 10.77
C THR A 62 9.55 -7.01 10.79
N TYR A 63 10.09 -6.50 11.89
CA TYR A 63 10.16 -5.06 12.18
C TYR A 63 11.58 -4.68 12.62
N GLY A 64 12.57 -5.03 11.83
CA GLY A 64 13.98 -4.71 12.06
C GLY A 64 14.34 -3.32 11.53
N ARG A 65 15.25 -2.62 12.23
CA ARG A 65 15.76 -1.35 11.75
C ARG A 65 16.68 -1.57 10.55
N TYR A 66 16.40 -0.91 9.41
CA TYR A 66 17.28 -0.93 8.25
C TYR A 66 18.58 -0.16 8.55
N THR A 67 19.73 -0.80 8.30
CA THR A 67 21.06 -0.24 8.53
C THR A 67 21.93 -0.26 7.25
N GLY A 68 21.36 -0.71 6.13
CA GLY A 68 22.05 -0.71 4.84
C GLY A 68 22.15 0.68 4.20
N GLY A 69 22.86 0.75 3.09
CA GLY A 69 22.99 1.95 2.27
C GLY A 69 22.04 1.97 1.06
N GLY A 70 22.13 3.03 0.29
CA GLY A 70 21.36 3.25 -0.93
C GLY A 70 20.40 4.44 -0.81
N ASP A 71 19.67 4.67 -1.89
CA ASP A 71 18.64 5.70 -1.98
C ASP A 71 17.39 5.15 -2.67
N VAL A 72 16.33 5.95 -2.72
CA VAL A 72 15.05 5.55 -3.32
C VAL A 72 15.20 5.10 -4.76
N SER A 73 16.08 5.72 -5.55
CA SER A 73 16.33 5.35 -6.95
C SER A 73 16.92 3.93 -7.04
N ALA A 74 17.96 3.66 -6.26
CA ALA A 74 18.61 2.35 -6.23
C ALA A 74 17.67 1.25 -5.71
N TRP A 75 16.92 1.53 -4.64
CA TRP A 75 15.96 0.58 -4.07
C TRP A 75 14.78 0.30 -5.01
N THR A 76 14.27 1.33 -5.70
CA THR A 76 13.20 1.15 -6.70
C THR A 76 13.68 0.33 -7.90
N THR A 77 14.90 0.61 -8.39
CA THR A 77 15.52 -0.17 -9.47
C THR A 77 15.62 -1.63 -9.06
N ARG A 78 16.09 -1.90 -7.83
CA ARG A 78 16.20 -3.27 -7.32
C ARG A 78 14.85 -3.96 -7.14
N ALA A 79 13.82 -3.23 -6.70
CA ALA A 79 12.47 -3.76 -6.63
C ALA A 79 11.93 -4.13 -8.01
N CYS A 80 12.16 -3.28 -9.02
CA CYS A 80 11.80 -3.57 -10.41
C CYS A 80 12.52 -4.83 -10.94
N GLU A 81 13.82 -4.97 -10.70
CA GLU A 81 14.59 -6.17 -11.07
C GLU A 81 14.01 -7.44 -10.45
N THR A 82 13.67 -7.40 -9.14
CA THR A 82 13.09 -8.54 -8.42
C THR A 82 11.70 -8.91 -8.96
N MET A 83 10.96 -7.94 -9.46
CA MET A 83 9.60 -8.11 -10.00
C MET A 83 9.56 -8.35 -11.51
N ASP A 84 10.70 -8.37 -12.19
CA ASP A 84 10.83 -8.43 -13.66
C ASP A 84 10.05 -7.29 -14.36
N LEU A 85 10.21 -6.06 -13.83
CA LEU A 85 9.58 -4.85 -14.34
C LEU A 85 10.62 -3.87 -14.90
N PRO A 86 10.30 -3.09 -15.96
CA PRO A 86 11.21 -2.07 -16.47
C PRO A 86 11.26 -0.86 -15.52
N PRO A 87 12.44 -0.42 -15.04
CA PRO A 87 12.52 0.65 -14.03
C PRO A 87 12.24 2.07 -14.54
N ALA A 88 12.24 2.28 -15.85
CA ALA A 88 12.27 3.60 -16.48
C ALA A 88 11.17 4.57 -16.01
N HIS A 89 9.95 4.08 -15.83
CA HIS A 89 8.81 4.91 -15.39
C HIS A 89 8.57 4.84 -13.87
N TRP A 90 8.97 3.74 -13.24
CA TRP A 90 8.78 3.52 -11.80
C TRP A 90 9.67 4.42 -10.94
N VAL A 91 10.95 4.55 -11.31
CA VAL A 91 11.95 5.25 -10.48
C VAL A 91 11.57 6.69 -10.23
N GLY A 92 11.21 7.46 -11.25
CA GLY A 92 10.83 8.86 -11.09
C GLY A 92 9.60 9.08 -10.21
N GLY A 93 8.57 8.25 -10.39
CA GLY A 93 7.36 8.30 -9.57
C GLY A 93 7.63 7.93 -8.11
N TYR A 94 8.44 6.89 -7.87
CA TYR A 94 8.77 6.47 -6.50
C TYR A 94 9.72 7.42 -5.78
N ILE A 95 10.62 8.13 -6.47
CA ILE A 95 11.38 9.23 -5.87
C ILE A 95 10.42 10.29 -5.31
N THR A 96 9.41 10.68 -6.08
CA THR A 96 8.41 11.66 -5.65
C THR A 96 7.56 11.13 -4.49
N LEU A 97 7.02 9.92 -4.64
CA LEU A 97 6.16 9.27 -3.65
C LEU A 97 6.89 9.11 -2.30
N CYS A 98 8.06 8.50 -2.29
CA CYS A 98 8.82 8.26 -1.06
C CYS A 98 9.34 9.55 -0.42
N ALA A 99 9.64 10.58 -1.21
CA ALA A 99 9.99 11.89 -0.67
C ALA A 99 8.83 12.49 0.13
N ARG A 100 7.60 12.33 -0.34
CA ARG A 100 6.38 12.83 0.32
C ARG A 100 5.96 11.99 1.53
N GLU A 101 6.11 10.68 1.44
CA GLU A 101 5.69 9.74 2.51
C GLU A 101 6.65 9.72 3.70
N SER A 102 7.94 9.74 3.45
CA SER A 102 8.94 9.47 4.47
C SER A 102 10.18 10.35 4.39
N SER A 103 10.23 11.33 3.46
CA SER A 103 11.45 12.04 3.08
C SER A 103 12.57 11.08 2.63
N GLY A 104 12.20 9.93 2.07
CA GLY A 104 13.14 8.89 1.65
C GLY A 104 13.77 8.08 2.80
N ASN A 105 13.23 8.19 4.02
CA ASN A 105 13.74 7.48 5.19
C ASN A 105 13.18 6.04 5.28
N PRO A 106 14.00 4.99 5.14
CA PRO A 106 13.54 3.60 5.23
C PRO A 106 13.06 3.20 6.62
N ASN A 107 13.46 3.93 7.67
CA ASN A 107 13.05 3.69 9.05
C ASN A 107 11.93 4.63 9.53
N ALA A 108 11.24 5.30 8.60
CA ALA A 108 10.13 6.16 8.96
C ALA A 108 8.96 5.34 9.52
N ILE A 109 8.27 5.92 10.49
CA ILE A 109 7.06 5.39 11.07
C ILE A 109 6.09 6.54 11.35
N ASN A 110 4.83 6.37 10.98
CA ASN A 110 3.77 7.32 11.29
C ASN A 110 2.95 6.80 12.48
N THR A 111 3.06 7.50 13.60
CA THR A 111 2.32 7.20 14.85
C THR A 111 1.14 8.14 15.08
N SER A 112 0.94 9.11 14.18
CA SER A 112 -0.09 10.16 14.30
C SER A 112 -1.31 9.93 13.41
N ASP A 113 -1.25 8.92 12.55
CA ASP A 113 -2.36 8.53 11.68
C ASP A 113 -3.51 7.90 12.48
N SER A 114 -4.73 8.07 12.01
CA SER A 114 -5.92 7.40 12.54
C SER A 114 -5.80 5.87 12.54
N ASN A 115 -4.95 5.33 11.67
CA ASN A 115 -4.62 3.90 11.61
C ASN A 115 -3.63 3.44 12.68
N ALA A 116 -2.98 4.35 13.42
CA ALA A 116 -1.94 4.01 14.40
C ALA A 116 -2.51 3.35 15.68
N HIS A 117 -3.11 2.18 15.54
CA HIS A 117 -3.71 1.40 16.63
C HIS A 117 -3.37 -0.10 16.50
N GLY A 118 -3.79 -0.89 17.48
CA GLY A 118 -3.55 -2.33 17.53
C GLY A 118 -2.43 -2.73 18.51
N PRO A 119 -2.12 -4.03 18.63
CA PRO A 119 -1.09 -4.52 19.53
C PRO A 119 0.29 -3.97 19.15
N ILE A 120 1.12 -3.73 20.19
CA ILE A 120 2.49 -3.26 20.00
C ILE A 120 3.35 -4.35 19.36
N GLN A 121 4.10 -3.97 18.32
CA GLN A 121 5.02 -4.85 17.62
C GLN A 121 6.44 -4.77 18.19
N SER A 122 7.37 -5.58 17.68
CA SER A 122 8.75 -5.64 18.20
C SER A 122 9.55 -4.34 18.04
N ASP A 123 9.11 -3.44 17.16
CA ASP A 123 9.66 -2.09 16.99
C ASP A 123 9.13 -1.07 18.03
N GLY A 124 8.26 -1.50 18.95
CA GLY A 124 7.67 -0.66 20.00
C GLY A 124 6.46 0.17 19.57
N HIS A 125 5.91 -0.08 18.37
CA HIS A 125 4.82 0.72 17.82
C HIS A 125 3.57 -0.13 17.50
N PRO A 126 2.36 0.50 17.50
CA PRO A 126 1.11 -0.20 17.17
C PRO A 126 1.16 -0.91 15.81
N LEU A 127 0.44 -2.03 15.69
CA LEU A 127 0.43 -2.87 14.49
C LEU A 127 0.13 -2.10 13.22
N HIS A 128 -0.91 -1.25 13.22
CA HIS A 128 -1.37 -0.57 12.01
C HIS A 128 -0.69 0.78 11.72
N CYS A 129 0.43 1.09 12.37
CA CYS A 129 1.28 2.21 11.95
C CYS A 129 1.83 1.99 10.53
N SER A 130 1.86 3.04 9.73
CA SER A 130 2.57 3.05 8.45
C SER A 130 4.08 3.04 8.69
N ARG A 131 4.83 2.22 7.94
CA ARG A 131 6.26 1.97 8.13
C ARG A 131 7.03 1.97 6.82
N GLY A 132 8.31 2.29 6.92
CA GLY A 132 9.23 2.18 5.81
C GLY A 132 9.18 3.36 4.85
N VAL A 133 9.94 3.24 3.77
CA VAL A 133 10.17 4.34 2.84
C VAL A 133 8.91 4.74 2.05
N ALA A 134 8.04 3.79 1.72
CA ALA A 134 6.76 4.01 1.04
C ALA A 134 5.55 3.94 1.99
N GLN A 135 5.76 3.99 3.31
CA GLN A 135 4.74 4.05 4.36
C GLN A 135 3.64 2.98 4.25
N CYS A 136 4.04 1.72 4.04
CA CYS A 136 3.10 0.61 4.06
C CYS A 136 2.62 0.29 5.48
N ILE A 137 1.32 0.03 5.66
CA ILE A 137 0.84 -0.67 6.85
C ILE A 137 1.12 -2.18 6.71
N PRO A 138 1.30 -2.93 7.81
CA PRO A 138 1.62 -4.36 7.75
C PRO A 138 0.64 -5.21 6.96
N ASP A 139 -0.67 -4.89 6.98
CA ASP A 139 -1.69 -5.58 6.16
C ASP A 139 -1.42 -5.39 4.66
N THR A 140 -1.11 -4.16 4.23
CA THR A 140 -0.79 -3.86 2.84
C THR A 140 0.53 -4.52 2.45
N PHE A 141 1.56 -4.45 3.31
CA PHE A 141 2.84 -5.08 3.07
C PHE A 141 2.72 -6.59 2.91
N SER A 142 2.08 -7.28 3.85
CA SER A 142 1.95 -8.74 3.83
C SER A 142 1.14 -9.25 2.63
N SER A 143 0.01 -8.59 2.33
CA SER A 143 -0.87 -8.97 1.22
C SER A 143 -0.27 -8.71 -0.16
N ASN A 144 0.69 -7.79 -0.25
CA ASN A 144 1.37 -7.40 -1.48
C ASN A 144 2.85 -7.77 -1.48
N HIS A 145 3.32 -8.52 -0.48
CA HIS A 145 4.71 -8.95 -0.39
C HIS A 145 5.15 -9.67 -1.68
N VAL A 146 6.35 -9.38 -2.13
CA VAL A 146 6.97 -9.96 -3.33
C VAL A 146 7.91 -11.08 -2.90
N ALA A 147 7.77 -12.26 -3.49
CA ALA A 147 8.73 -13.36 -3.27
C ALA A 147 10.17 -12.87 -3.53
N GLU A 148 11.11 -13.43 -2.80
CA GLU A 148 12.54 -13.09 -2.90
C GLU A 148 12.93 -11.72 -2.33
N THR A 149 11.96 -10.94 -1.78
CA THR A 149 12.26 -9.76 -0.95
C THR A 149 12.26 -10.12 0.54
N SER A 150 12.82 -9.22 1.36
CA SER A 150 12.83 -9.35 2.81
C SER A 150 11.41 -9.36 3.39
N THR A 151 11.17 -10.12 4.47
CA THR A 151 9.93 -10.02 5.25
C THR A 151 9.92 -8.83 6.21
N ASP A 152 11.03 -8.08 6.27
CA ASP A 152 11.12 -6.89 7.10
C ASP A 152 10.48 -5.68 6.42
N ILE A 153 9.49 -5.07 7.10
CA ILE A 153 8.76 -3.94 6.55
C ILE A 153 9.60 -2.67 6.40
N TYR A 154 10.75 -2.59 7.11
CA TYR A 154 11.70 -1.49 6.99
C TYR A 154 12.76 -1.73 5.90
N ASP A 155 12.86 -2.93 5.33
CA ASP A 155 13.69 -3.14 4.15
C ASP A 155 13.14 -2.33 2.98
N PRO A 156 13.91 -1.35 2.43
CA PRO A 156 13.35 -0.41 1.47
C PRO A 156 13.00 -1.07 0.13
N VAL A 157 13.70 -2.13 -0.27
CA VAL A 157 13.38 -2.86 -1.52
C VAL A 157 12.07 -3.62 -1.35
N ALA A 158 11.89 -4.32 -0.24
CA ALA A 158 10.67 -5.05 0.06
C ALA A 158 9.47 -4.11 0.23
N ASN A 159 9.66 -2.98 0.92
CA ASN A 159 8.63 -1.99 1.17
C ASN A 159 8.15 -1.33 -0.13
N ILE A 160 9.08 -0.92 -1.01
CA ILE A 160 8.77 -0.39 -2.35
C ILE A 160 8.10 -1.46 -3.21
N ALA A 161 8.62 -2.67 -3.28
CA ALA A 161 8.04 -3.75 -4.10
C ALA A 161 6.60 -4.08 -3.68
N ALA A 162 6.32 -4.13 -2.38
CA ALA A 162 4.97 -4.31 -1.86
C ALA A 162 4.05 -3.14 -2.24
N SER A 163 4.53 -1.91 -2.12
CA SER A 163 3.82 -0.70 -2.55
C SER A 163 3.56 -0.69 -4.07
N MET A 164 4.53 -1.06 -4.91
CA MET A 164 4.35 -1.18 -6.36
C MET A 164 3.23 -2.19 -6.70
N ARG A 165 3.24 -3.35 -6.07
CA ARG A 165 2.18 -4.35 -6.24
C ARG A 165 0.82 -3.84 -5.75
N TYR A 166 0.79 -3.08 -4.66
CA TYR A 166 -0.41 -2.43 -4.16
C TYR A 166 -0.99 -1.44 -5.18
N VAL A 167 -0.17 -0.52 -5.73
CA VAL A 167 -0.68 0.47 -6.68
C VAL A 167 -1.12 -0.16 -8.00
N MET A 168 -0.46 -1.22 -8.48
CA MET A 168 -0.94 -1.99 -9.62
C MET A 168 -2.31 -2.61 -9.37
N ARG A 169 -2.53 -3.17 -8.18
CA ARG A 169 -3.81 -3.83 -7.84
C ARG A 169 -4.92 -2.85 -7.49
N ARG A 170 -4.60 -1.77 -6.79
CA ARG A 170 -5.59 -0.82 -6.24
C ARG A 170 -6.01 0.23 -7.25
N TYR A 171 -5.05 0.72 -8.03
CA TYR A 171 -5.26 1.81 -8.98
C TYR A 171 -5.17 1.37 -10.44
N GLY A 172 -4.81 0.14 -10.72
CA GLY A 172 -4.69 -0.39 -12.08
C GLY A 172 -3.43 0.09 -12.82
N VAL A 173 -2.40 0.51 -12.09
CA VAL A 173 -1.13 0.94 -12.69
C VAL A 173 -0.55 -0.19 -13.55
N SER A 174 -0.16 0.15 -14.77
CA SER A 174 0.42 -0.78 -15.74
C SER A 174 1.76 -1.34 -15.25
N SER A 175 2.11 -2.55 -15.64
CA SER A 175 3.34 -3.20 -15.20
C SER A 175 4.62 -2.45 -15.59
N ASP A 176 4.59 -1.68 -16.67
CA ASP A 176 5.70 -0.80 -17.08
C ASP A 176 5.72 0.55 -16.35
N GLY A 177 4.69 0.88 -15.56
CA GLY A 177 4.61 2.07 -14.72
C GLY A 177 4.37 3.39 -15.47
N HIS A 178 4.12 3.37 -16.78
CA HIS A 178 4.00 4.60 -17.60
C HIS A 178 2.85 5.52 -17.13
N ASP A 179 1.84 4.97 -16.51
CA ASP A 179 0.64 5.66 -16.03
C ASP A 179 0.66 5.93 -14.51
N LEU A 180 1.76 5.60 -13.81
CA LEU A 180 1.88 5.73 -12.36
C LEU A 180 1.52 7.14 -11.87
N ALA A 181 2.13 8.18 -12.44
CA ALA A 181 1.88 9.56 -12.05
C ALA A 181 0.45 10.03 -12.37
N VAL A 182 -0.19 9.44 -13.38
CA VAL A 182 -1.58 9.75 -13.75
C VAL A 182 -2.56 9.17 -12.72
N LEU A 183 -2.37 7.90 -12.36
CA LEU A 183 -3.29 7.13 -11.52
C LEU A 183 -3.02 7.32 -10.02
N VAL A 184 -1.77 7.59 -9.63
CA VAL A 184 -1.34 7.78 -8.24
C VAL A 184 -0.82 9.21 -8.07
N GLN A 185 -1.67 10.10 -7.58
CA GLN A 185 -1.33 11.53 -7.42
C GLN A 185 -0.09 11.73 -6.54
N GLN A 186 0.13 10.89 -5.55
CA GLN A 186 1.30 10.94 -4.67
C GLN A 186 2.63 10.76 -5.42
N ALA A 187 2.61 10.09 -6.58
CA ALA A 187 3.77 9.88 -7.44
C ALA A 187 3.98 10.98 -8.51
N ASP A 188 3.04 11.94 -8.64
CA ASP A 188 3.13 13.01 -9.63
C ASP A 188 3.79 14.27 -9.06
N PRO A 189 4.99 14.67 -9.50
CA PRO A 189 5.67 15.86 -8.99
C PRO A 189 4.96 17.19 -9.32
N ASN A 190 4.04 17.18 -10.30
CA ASN A 190 3.34 18.38 -10.78
C ASN A 190 1.98 18.59 -10.07
N ARG A 191 1.52 17.64 -9.28
CA ARG A 191 0.29 17.76 -8.47
C ARG A 191 0.64 17.88 -6.98
N PRO A 192 -0.22 18.49 -6.15
CA PRO A 192 0.00 18.54 -4.69
C PRO A 192 0.03 17.12 -4.10
N PRO A 193 0.67 16.92 -2.93
CA PRO A 193 0.63 15.64 -2.21
C PRO A 193 -0.81 15.18 -1.94
N HIS A 194 -1.04 13.89 -2.02
CA HIS A 194 -2.32 13.24 -1.71
C HIS A 194 -2.05 11.81 -1.22
N GLY A 195 -2.73 11.36 -0.18
CA GLY A 195 -2.59 9.98 0.31
C GLY A 195 -2.94 8.94 -0.77
N TYR A 196 -2.34 7.75 -0.68
CA TYR A 196 -2.54 6.66 -1.62
C TYR A 196 -2.77 5.32 -0.93
#